data_624f9ad9f073b1e4ca3c01c6f500b88d
#
_entry.id   624f9ad9f073b1e4ca3c01c6f500b88d
#
_cell.length_a   1.000
_cell.length_b   1.000
_cell.length_c   1.000
_cell.angle_alpha   90.00
_cell.angle_beta   90.00
_cell.angle_gamma   90.00
#
_symmetry.space_group_name_H-M   'P 1'
#
loop_
_entity.id
_entity.type
_entity.pdbx_description
1 polymer ?
#
loop_
_entity_poly.entity_id
_entity_poly.type
_entity_poly.pdbx_seq_one_letter_code
_entity_poly.pdbx_strand_id
1 'polypeptide(L)'
;MRTAIQYINKLVFPLLPETRCFRLKRLLLRLSGAKIGEGVRVCSSASIIGAGTLEIGDNTWVGHRVLIVASSHIKIGKNVVIAPNVYIGNGTHEITRGAERIAASGVSRDIRIGNGCWLCVNSVVIGGVNIGEKCVVAAGAVVTRSFSDHKLLAGVPAIEKRELSE
;
A
#
# COMPACT_ATOMS: atom_id res chain seq x y z
N MET A 1 -13.45 1.83 5.41
CA MET A 1 -13.34 0.55 6.18
C MET A 1 -13.91 0.72 7.61
N ARG A 2 -14.31 -0.37 8.28
CA ARG A 2 -14.90 -0.35 9.62
C ARG A 2 -13.81 -0.31 10.70
N THR A 3 -13.63 0.82 11.34
CA THR A 3 -12.52 1.08 12.29
C THR A 3 -12.49 0.08 13.47
N ALA A 4 -13.65 -0.27 14.04
CA ALA A 4 -13.71 -1.23 15.14
C ALA A 4 -13.13 -2.60 14.77
N ILE A 5 -13.44 -3.10 13.56
CA ILE A 5 -12.90 -4.39 13.09
C ILE A 5 -11.41 -4.30 12.79
N GLN A 6 -10.91 -3.15 12.35
CA GLN A 6 -9.46 -2.95 12.18
C GLN A 6 -8.69 -3.06 13.50
N TYR A 7 -9.26 -2.55 14.60
CA TYR A 7 -8.69 -2.74 15.92
C TYR A 7 -8.66 -4.22 16.33
N ILE A 8 -9.74 -4.96 16.05
CA ILE A 8 -9.76 -6.41 16.29
C ILE A 8 -8.67 -7.11 15.45
N ASN A 9 -8.55 -6.76 14.17
CA ASN A 9 -7.51 -7.31 13.30
C ASN A 9 -6.10 -7.03 13.84
N LYS A 10 -5.87 -5.82 14.37
CA LYS A 10 -4.59 -5.43 14.96
C LYS A 10 -4.23 -6.25 16.21
N LEU A 11 -5.23 -6.74 16.95
CA LEU A 11 -5.03 -7.62 18.09
C LEU A 11 -4.88 -9.09 17.68
N VAL A 12 -5.63 -9.53 16.68
CA VAL A 12 -5.67 -10.94 16.25
C VAL A 12 -4.49 -11.32 15.35
N PHE A 13 -4.07 -10.45 14.42
CA PHE A 13 -3.00 -10.78 13.48
C PHE A 13 -1.69 -11.18 14.16
N PRO A 14 -1.18 -10.47 15.18
CA PRO A 14 0.06 -10.86 15.86
C PRO A 14 0.01 -12.23 16.55
N LEU A 15 -1.18 -12.75 16.84
CA LEU A 15 -1.38 -14.07 17.44
C LEU A 15 -1.33 -15.20 16.39
N LEU A 16 -1.41 -14.87 15.10
CA LEU A 16 -1.36 -15.83 14.02
C LEU A 16 0.07 -16.01 13.51
N PRO A 17 0.44 -17.23 13.05
CA PRO A 17 1.73 -17.43 12.41
C PRO A 17 1.94 -16.48 11.23
N GLU A 18 3.14 -15.95 11.10
CA GLU A 18 3.49 -14.86 10.19
C GLU A 18 3.06 -15.14 8.74
N THR A 19 3.42 -16.30 8.21
CA THR A 19 3.17 -16.69 6.82
C THR A 19 2.17 -17.83 6.70
N ARG A 20 1.19 -17.91 7.61
CA ARG A 20 0.14 -18.93 7.59
C ARG A 20 -1.24 -18.32 7.83
N CYS A 21 -2.28 -19.14 7.86
CA CYS A 21 -3.66 -18.72 8.12
C CYS A 21 -4.18 -17.64 7.17
N PHE A 22 -3.69 -17.58 5.91
CA PHE A 22 -4.04 -16.53 4.95
C PHE A 22 -5.55 -16.45 4.66
N ARG A 23 -6.28 -17.59 4.67
CA ARG A 23 -7.74 -17.60 4.48
C ARG A 23 -8.46 -16.80 5.58
N LEU A 24 -8.07 -17.02 6.86
CA LEU A 24 -8.62 -16.30 7.99
C LEU A 24 -8.27 -14.80 7.91
N LYS A 25 -7.02 -14.45 7.62
CA LYS A 25 -6.60 -13.05 7.47
C LYS A 25 -7.37 -12.32 6.38
N ARG A 26 -7.59 -12.97 5.21
CA ARG A 26 -8.46 -12.40 4.15
C ARG A 26 -9.89 -12.18 4.64
N LEU A 27 -10.47 -13.15 5.34
CA LEU A 27 -11.82 -13.03 5.90
C LEU A 27 -11.91 -11.82 6.85
N LEU A 28 -10.99 -11.70 7.78
CA LEU A 28 -10.94 -10.60 8.75
C LEU A 28 -10.79 -9.23 8.05
N LEU A 29 -9.96 -9.14 7.02
CA LEU A 29 -9.83 -7.92 6.23
C LEU A 29 -11.10 -7.60 5.44
N ARG A 30 -11.77 -8.59 4.85
CA ARG A 30 -13.06 -8.41 4.16
C ARG A 30 -14.15 -7.96 5.14
N LEU A 31 -14.19 -8.49 6.34
CA LEU A 31 -15.11 -8.05 7.40
C LEU A 31 -14.88 -6.60 7.82
N SER A 32 -13.63 -6.12 7.76
CA SER A 32 -13.32 -4.70 7.98
C SER A 32 -13.73 -3.79 6.81
N GLY A 33 -14.26 -4.35 5.73
CA GLY A 33 -14.74 -3.62 4.56
C GLY A 33 -13.71 -3.43 3.45
N ALA A 34 -12.54 -4.07 3.53
CA ALA A 34 -11.59 -4.11 2.43
C ALA A 34 -12.04 -5.13 1.37
N LYS A 35 -11.84 -4.82 0.09
CA LYS A 35 -12.02 -5.76 -1.01
C LYS A 35 -10.72 -6.53 -1.22
N ILE A 36 -10.70 -7.79 -0.83
CA ILE A 36 -9.52 -8.65 -0.90
C ILE A 36 -9.78 -9.79 -1.87
N GLY A 37 -8.94 -9.88 -2.89
CA GLY A 37 -9.01 -10.91 -3.93
C GLY A 37 -8.67 -12.33 -3.41
N GLU A 38 -8.85 -13.32 -4.28
CA GLU A 38 -8.49 -14.70 -3.96
C GLU A 38 -6.97 -14.89 -4.02
N GLY A 39 -6.44 -15.83 -3.25
CA GLY A 39 -5.01 -16.08 -3.21
C GLY A 39 -4.15 -14.98 -2.55
N VAL A 40 -4.73 -13.87 -2.11
CA VAL A 40 -3.98 -12.81 -1.40
C VAL A 40 -3.36 -13.36 -0.12
N ARG A 41 -2.09 -13.09 0.08
CA ARG A 41 -1.31 -13.54 1.25
C ARG A 41 -0.78 -12.34 2.02
N VAL A 42 -1.19 -12.21 3.28
CA VAL A 42 -0.80 -11.08 4.14
C VAL A 42 -0.03 -11.62 5.33
N CYS A 43 1.18 -11.09 5.56
CA CYS A 43 1.96 -11.38 6.75
C CYS A 43 1.27 -10.83 8.01
N SER A 44 1.41 -11.50 9.15
CA SER A 44 0.74 -11.10 10.39
C SER A 44 1.25 -9.77 10.92
N SER A 45 2.51 -9.45 10.67
CA SER A 45 3.12 -8.17 11.05
C SER A 45 2.74 -6.99 10.13
N ALA A 46 2.03 -7.23 9.04
CA ALA A 46 1.51 -6.15 8.20
C ALA A 46 0.37 -5.41 8.89
N SER A 47 0.35 -4.10 8.77
CA SER A 47 -0.66 -3.21 9.35
C SER A 47 -1.47 -2.52 8.25
N ILE A 48 -2.79 -2.68 8.28
CA ILE A 48 -3.73 -2.08 7.34
C ILE A 48 -4.73 -1.27 8.14
N ILE A 49 -4.70 0.04 7.99
CA ILE A 49 -5.49 0.98 8.78
C ILE A 49 -6.07 2.10 7.91
N GLY A 50 -7.02 2.84 8.47
CA GLY A 50 -7.61 4.03 7.86
C GLY A 50 -9.11 3.89 7.57
N ALA A 51 -9.79 5.04 7.46
CA ALA A 51 -11.23 5.12 7.23
C ALA A 51 -11.64 5.03 5.75
N GLY A 52 -10.67 5.13 4.84
CA GLY A 52 -10.89 5.06 3.39
C GLY A 52 -11.22 3.65 2.91
N THR A 53 -11.07 3.42 1.62
CA THR A 53 -11.32 2.12 0.99
C THR A 53 -10.03 1.48 0.50
N LEU A 54 -9.95 0.15 0.61
CA LEU A 54 -8.81 -0.63 0.14
C LEU A 54 -9.29 -1.77 -0.75
N GLU A 55 -8.67 -1.89 -1.91
CA GLU A 55 -8.82 -3.01 -2.82
C GLU A 55 -7.46 -3.67 -3.07
N ILE A 56 -7.36 -4.99 -2.90
CA ILE A 56 -6.16 -5.78 -3.22
C ILE A 56 -6.59 -6.90 -4.15
N GLY A 57 -6.01 -6.93 -5.34
CA GLY A 57 -6.29 -7.92 -6.37
C GLY A 57 -5.71 -9.30 -6.05
N ASP A 58 -6.15 -10.30 -6.82
CA ASP A 58 -5.83 -11.70 -6.61
C ASP A 58 -4.32 -11.98 -6.57
N ASN A 59 -3.92 -13.01 -5.81
CA ASN A 59 -2.56 -13.54 -5.70
C ASN A 59 -1.50 -12.53 -5.24
N THR A 60 -1.89 -11.37 -4.74
CA THR A 60 -0.98 -10.35 -4.23
C THR A 60 -0.37 -10.77 -2.90
N TRP A 61 0.93 -10.52 -2.76
CA TRP A 61 1.70 -10.74 -1.53
C TRP A 61 1.90 -9.44 -0.78
N VAL A 62 1.51 -9.41 0.51
CA VAL A 62 1.76 -8.30 1.44
C VAL A 62 2.74 -8.77 2.50
N GLY A 63 3.96 -8.32 2.40
CA GLY A 63 5.12 -8.75 3.19
C GLY A 63 5.13 -8.27 4.63
N HIS A 64 6.21 -8.63 5.32
CA HIS A 64 6.42 -8.33 6.74
C HIS A 64 6.45 -6.82 6.99
N ARG A 65 5.77 -6.37 8.04
CA ARG A 65 5.76 -4.96 8.50
C ARG A 65 5.39 -3.94 7.41
N VAL A 66 4.70 -4.38 6.37
CA VAL A 66 4.08 -3.47 5.39
C VAL A 66 3.04 -2.62 6.13
N LEU A 67 3.07 -1.31 5.88
CA LEU A 67 2.07 -0.39 6.42
C LEU A 67 1.25 0.22 5.29
N ILE A 68 -0.05 -0.05 5.29
CA ILE A 68 -1.03 0.55 4.36
C ILE A 68 -1.95 1.46 5.15
N VAL A 69 -1.93 2.77 4.84
CA VAL A 69 -2.78 3.79 5.48
C VAL A 69 -3.76 4.34 4.46
N ALA A 70 -4.99 3.81 4.46
CA ALA A 70 -6.03 4.21 3.51
C ALA A 70 -6.91 5.32 4.10
N SER A 71 -6.56 6.58 3.85
CA SER A 71 -7.38 7.75 4.21
C SER A 71 -8.45 8.05 3.16
N SER A 72 -8.16 7.81 1.86
CA SER A 72 -9.12 7.77 0.74
C SER A 72 -9.07 6.40 0.07
N HIS A 73 -9.10 6.32 -1.25
CA HIS A 73 -9.07 5.04 -1.97
C HIS A 73 -7.63 4.59 -2.29
N ILE A 74 -7.31 3.33 -1.94
CA ILE A 74 -6.09 2.64 -2.38
C ILE A 74 -6.50 1.39 -3.15
N LYS A 75 -6.04 1.30 -4.41
CA LYS A 75 -6.22 0.12 -5.25
C LYS A 75 -4.88 -0.50 -5.60
N ILE A 76 -4.71 -1.76 -5.24
CA ILE A 76 -3.54 -2.59 -5.56
C ILE A 76 -4.01 -3.69 -6.49
N GLY A 77 -3.34 -3.86 -7.61
CA GLY A 77 -3.67 -4.83 -8.65
C GLY A 77 -3.45 -6.29 -8.25
N LYS A 78 -3.57 -7.17 -9.22
CA LYS A 78 -3.33 -8.61 -9.09
C LYS A 78 -1.84 -8.93 -9.21
N ASN A 79 -1.40 -10.04 -8.61
CA ASN A 79 -0.02 -10.54 -8.69
C ASN A 79 1.05 -9.50 -8.27
N VAL A 80 0.70 -8.57 -7.40
CA VAL A 80 1.64 -7.57 -6.87
C VAL A 80 2.44 -8.20 -5.73
N VAL A 81 3.75 -7.91 -5.70
CA VAL A 81 4.62 -8.29 -4.59
C VAL A 81 5.01 -7.04 -3.81
N ILE A 82 4.59 -6.98 -2.55
CA ILE A 82 4.93 -5.90 -1.63
C ILE A 82 5.93 -6.46 -0.61
N ALA A 83 7.20 -6.05 -0.74
CA ALA A 83 8.29 -6.51 0.10
C ALA A 83 8.21 -5.95 1.54
N PRO A 84 9.04 -6.42 2.47
CA PRO A 84 9.01 -5.95 3.85
C PRO A 84 9.21 -4.44 4.01
N ASN A 85 8.56 -3.87 5.04
CA ASN A 85 8.65 -2.46 5.45
C ASN A 85 8.20 -1.44 4.36
N VAL A 86 7.49 -1.86 3.34
CA VAL A 86 6.92 -0.91 2.36
C VAL A 86 5.83 -0.09 3.04
N TYR A 87 5.85 1.21 2.78
CA TYR A 87 4.80 2.14 3.17
C TYR A 87 3.95 2.54 1.98
N ILE A 88 2.63 2.43 2.12
CA ILE A 88 1.65 2.91 1.14
C ILE A 88 0.63 3.76 1.90
N GLY A 89 0.67 5.07 1.71
CA GLY A 89 -0.22 5.96 2.46
C GLY A 89 -0.67 7.16 1.65
N ASN A 90 -1.96 7.44 1.69
CA ASN A 90 -2.57 8.45 0.85
C ASN A 90 -3.13 9.67 1.61
N GLY A 91 -2.88 9.76 2.91
CA GLY A 91 -3.18 10.93 3.74
C GLY A 91 -1.98 11.87 3.88
N THR A 92 -2.22 13.16 3.85
CA THR A 92 -1.24 14.22 4.08
C THR A 92 -1.94 15.48 4.60
N HIS A 93 -1.25 16.61 4.65
CA HIS A 93 -1.78 17.90 5.05
C HIS A 93 -1.51 18.95 3.97
N GLU A 94 -2.37 19.96 3.90
CA GLU A 94 -2.07 21.17 3.16
C GLU A 94 -0.97 21.95 3.85
N ILE A 95 -0.15 22.64 3.05
CA ILE A 95 0.90 23.53 3.54
C ILE A 95 0.36 24.95 3.55
N THR A 96 0.22 25.55 4.72
CA THR A 96 -0.24 26.93 4.87
C THR A 96 0.88 27.80 5.43
N ARG A 97 1.38 28.71 4.59
CA ARG A 97 2.39 29.70 5.02
C ARG A 97 1.75 30.74 5.95
N GLY A 98 2.47 31.13 6.99
CA GLY A 98 2.02 32.16 7.94
C GLY A 98 1.03 31.68 9.01
N ALA A 99 0.63 30.41 9.01
CA ALA A 99 -0.13 29.82 10.11
C ALA A 99 0.79 29.44 11.27
N GLU A 100 0.23 29.31 12.48
CA GLU A 100 0.97 28.88 13.67
C GLU A 100 1.65 27.51 13.47
N ARG A 101 1.02 26.63 12.70
CA ARG A 101 1.62 25.36 12.24
C ARG A 101 1.48 25.21 10.73
N ILE A 102 2.54 24.77 10.08
CA ILE A 102 2.61 24.65 8.63
C ILE A 102 1.68 23.56 8.05
N ALA A 103 1.46 22.47 8.79
CA ALA A 103 0.53 21.40 8.43
C ALA A 103 -0.91 21.81 8.79
N ALA A 104 -1.66 22.28 7.80
CA ALA A 104 -3.05 22.73 7.95
C ALA A 104 -4.05 21.53 7.85
N SER A 105 -5.14 21.70 7.11
CA SER A 105 -6.18 20.69 6.95
C SER A 105 -5.63 19.38 6.39
N GLY A 106 -6.15 18.26 6.90
CA GLY A 106 -5.84 16.93 6.35
C GLY A 106 -6.44 16.79 4.96
N VAL A 107 -5.63 16.31 4.01
CA VAL A 107 -6.05 15.97 2.66
C VAL A 107 -5.62 14.55 2.30
N SER A 108 -6.33 13.93 1.38
CA SER A 108 -5.97 12.59 0.88
C SER A 108 -6.20 12.52 -0.63
N ARG A 109 -5.35 11.74 -1.30
CA ARG A 109 -5.42 11.52 -2.74
C ARG A 109 -5.24 10.05 -3.03
N ASP A 110 -6.06 9.51 -3.93
CA ASP A 110 -6.06 8.09 -4.23
C ASP A 110 -4.71 7.58 -4.72
N ILE A 111 -4.44 6.30 -4.43
CA ILE A 111 -3.28 5.57 -4.93
C ILE A 111 -3.77 4.42 -5.79
N ARG A 112 -3.12 4.21 -6.93
CA ARG A 112 -3.30 3.03 -7.78
C ARG A 112 -1.95 2.38 -8.05
N ILE A 113 -1.90 1.06 -7.91
CA ILE A 113 -0.74 0.22 -8.23
C ILE A 113 -1.23 -0.85 -9.20
N GLY A 114 -0.67 -0.86 -10.39
CA GLY A 114 -1.03 -1.77 -11.47
C GLY A 114 -0.71 -3.24 -11.18
N ASN A 115 -1.18 -4.13 -12.05
CA ASN A 115 -0.96 -5.55 -11.92
C ASN A 115 0.52 -5.92 -12.08
N GLY A 116 0.97 -6.96 -11.40
CA GLY A 116 2.32 -7.52 -11.56
C GLY A 116 3.46 -6.63 -11.07
N CYS A 117 3.18 -5.56 -10.32
CA CYS A 117 4.21 -4.68 -9.77
C CYS A 117 4.99 -5.35 -8.64
N TRP A 118 6.25 -4.94 -8.50
CA TRP A 118 7.09 -5.31 -7.36
C TRP A 118 7.54 -4.05 -6.62
N LEU A 119 7.05 -3.88 -5.39
CA LEU A 119 7.50 -2.85 -4.47
C LEU A 119 8.58 -3.44 -3.58
N CYS A 120 9.83 -3.04 -3.79
CA CYS A 120 10.97 -3.57 -3.04
C CYS A 120 11.01 -3.01 -1.60
N VAL A 121 11.84 -3.65 -0.77
CA VAL A 121 11.97 -3.36 0.65
C VAL A 121 12.17 -1.86 0.95
N ASN A 122 11.50 -1.36 1.99
CA ASN A 122 11.57 0.03 2.46
C ASN A 122 11.15 1.08 1.41
N SER A 123 10.49 0.71 0.32
CA SER A 123 9.95 1.71 -0.61
C SER A 123 8.72 2.40 -0.05
N VAL A 124 8.46 3.62 -0.51
CA VAL A 124 7.37 4.49 -0.05
C VAL A 124 6.54 4.93 -1.25
N VAL A 125 5.21 4.79 -1.15
CA VAL A 125 4.25 5.31 -2.14
C VAL A 125 3.31 6.28 -1.43
N ILE A 126 3.29 7.55 -1.88
CA ILE A 126 2.45 8.60 -1.28
C ILE A 126 1.20 8.88 -2.11
N GLY A 127 0.27 9.64 -1.54
CA GLY A 127 -1.02 9.96 -2.16
C GLY A 127 -0.93 10.71 -3.49
N GLY A 128 -1.87 10.40 -4.40
CA GLY A 128 -1.95 10.99 -5.73
C GLY A 128 -1.15 10.26 -6.80
N VAL A 129 -0.60 9.09 -6.49
CA VAL A 129 0.27 8.33 -7.39
C VAL A 129 -0.49 7.21 -8.08
N ASN A 130 -0.28 7.10 -9.39
CA ASN A 130 -0.67 5.94 -10.21
C ASN A 130 0.61 5.28 -10.75
N ILE A 131 0.90 4.06 -10.31
CA ILE A 131 1.97 3.21 -10.85
C ILE A 131 1.33 2.24 -11.83
N GLY A 132 1.79 2.27 -13.08
CA GLY A 132 1.33 1.37 -14.13
C GLY A 132 1.61 -0.11 -13.84
N GLU A 133 1.26 -0.97 -14.78
CA GLU A 133 1.45 -2.41 -14.63
C GLU A 133 2.93 -2.82 -14.76
N LYS A 134 3.28 -3.96 -14.15
CA LYS A 134 4.62 -4.59 -14.24
C LYS A 134 5.79 -3.63 -13.96
N CYS A 135 5.57 -2.65 -13.06
CA CYS A 135 6.64 -1.75 -12.59
C CYS A 135 7.40 -2.38 -11.41
N VAL A 136 8.67 -2.02 -11.32
CA VAL A 136 9.53 -2.31 -10.16
C VAL A 136 9.85 -1.00 -9.45
N VAL A 137 9.49 -0.89 -8.19
CA VAL A 137 9.91 0.20 -7.31
C VAL A 137 11.10 -0.30 -6.49
N ALA A 138 12.28 0.23 -6.75
CA ALA A 138 13.52 -0.20 -6.11
C ALA A 138 13.51 0.00 -4.59
N ALA A 139 14.37 -0.72 -3.89
CA ALA A 139 14.52 -0.62 -2.45
C ALA A 139 14.81 0.83 -2.00
N GLY A 140 14.08 1.30 -0.97
CA GLY A 140 14.22 2.65 -0.42
C GLY A 140 13.74 3.79 -1.33
N ALA A 141 13.15 3.50 -2.49
CA ALA A 141 12.64 4.55 -3.38
C ALA A 141 11.39 5.21 -2.82
N VAL A 142 11.22 6.52 -3.04
CA VAL A 142 10.04 7.31 -2.63
C VAL A 142 9.29 7.78 -3.86
N VAL A 143 8.15 7.14 -4.14
CA VAL A 143 7.32 7.44 -5.32
C VAL A 143 6.39 8.60 -4.99
N THR A 144 6.63 9.74 -5.64
CA THR A 144 5.91 11.01 -5.42
C THR A 144 5.11 11.49 -6.61
N ARG A 145 5.19 10.79 -7.74
CA ARG A 145 4.46 11.06 -8.99
C ARG A 145 4.07 9.78 -9.70
N SER A 146 3.17 9.88 -10.66
CA SER A 146 2.72 8.74 -11.46
C SER A 146 3.71 8.32 -12.52
N PHE A 147 3.67 7.03 -12.89
CA PHE A 147 4.48 6.42 -13.93
C PHE A 147 3.64 5.45 -14.77
N SER A 148 3.98 5.33 -16.04
CA SER A 148 3.39 4.36 -16.97
C SER A 148 3.88 2.93 -16.67
N ASP A 149 3.38 1.98 -17.44
CA ASP A 149 3.69 0.55 -17.31
C ASP A 149 5.17 0.25 -17.57
N HIS A 150 5.62 -0.91 -17.09
CA HIS A 150 6.91 -1.52 -17.42
C HIS A 150 8.14 -0.65 -17.07
N LYS A 151 8.13 0.01 -15.91
CA LYS A 151 9.23 0.90 -15.51
C LYS A 151 9.98 0.39 -14.27
N LEU A 152 11.29 0.57 -14.28
CA LEU A 152 12.13 0.51 -13.08
C LEU A 152 12.23 1.92 -12.47
N LEU A 153 11.72 2.07 -11.26
CA LEU A 153 11.64 3.33 -10.52
C LEU A 153 12.63 3.28 -9.35
N ALA A 154 13.50 4.28 -9.21
CA ALA A 154 14.46 4.31 -8.11
C ALA A 154 14.82 5.72 -7.69
N GLY A 155 15.20 5.89 -6.43
CA GLY A 155 15.67 7.16 -5.86
C GLY A 155 14.66 7.88 -4.96
N VAL A 156 15.07 9.02 -4.40
CA VAL A 156 14.28 9.91 -3.53
C VAL A 156 14.46 11.35 -4.03
N PRO A 157 13.45 11.91 -4.72
CA PRO A 157 12.24 11.24 -5.22
C PRO A 157 12.55 10.20 -6.30
N ALA A 158 11.65 9.22 -6.47
CA ALA A 158 11.81 8.19 -7.48
C ALA A 158 11.68 8.76 -8.90
N ILE A 159 12.59 8.31 -9.76
CA ILE A 159 12.59 8.60 -11.19
C ILE A 159 12.63 7.29 -11.98
N GLU A 160 12.19 7.32 -13.21
CA GLU A 160 12.39 6.23 -14.14
C GLU A 160 13.89 6.04 -14.42
N LYS A 161 14.39 4.83 -14.23
CA LYS A 161 15.78 4.45 -14.52
C LYS A 161 15.91 3.76 -15.86
N ARG A 162 14.96 2.92 -16.18
CA ARG A 162 14.85 2.25 -17.48
C ARG A 162 13.47 1.65 -17.67
N GLU A 163 13.14 1.36 -18.91
CA GLU A 163 12.03 0.50 -19.28
C GLU A 163 12.38 -0.97 -19.01
N LEU A 164 11.40 -1.74 -18.56
CA LEU A 164 11.53 -3.18 -18.41
C LEU A 164 10.97 -3.81 -19.69
N SER A 165 11.87 -4.24 -20.58
CA SER A 165 11.47 -5.06 -21.73
C SER A 165 10.89 -6.41 -21.27
N GLU A 166 9.96 -6.93 -22.07
CA GLU A 166 9.46 -8.30 -21.89
C GLU A 166 10.55 -9.35 -21.99
#